data_5169e56c68cadaef9d4906f97f5582ca
#
_entry.id   5169e56c68cadaef9d4906f97f5582ca
#
_cell.length_a   1.000
_cell.length_b   1.000
_cell.length_c   1.000
_cell.angle_alpha   90.00
_cell.angle_beta   90.00
_cell.angle_gamma   90.00
#
_symmetry.space_group_name_H-M   'P 1'
#
loop_
_entity.id
_entity.type
_entity.pdbx_description
1 polymer ?
#
loop_
_entity_poly.entity_id
_entity_poly.type
_entity_poly.pdbx_seq_one_letter_code
_entity_poly.pdbx_strand_id
1 'polypeptide(L)'
;MRHRWIVGIVAVGIIGLLGGYVTRTEADAAATRIGYVDVQRVIVRSVAGVAAREQLEREKVAMQKDVDNRKVEVDKLRDEMEKKGLILSAEARREKEETLQRRVRDLRRLAEDLEKELQKKEQQATQKILQELTGIIEKMGKERGFLLIVERRSGGVIYGDPEADVTDEVIKLYDQEKAKKP
;
A
#
# COMPACT_ATOMS: atom_id res chain seq x y z
N MET A 1 83.92 -40.70 58.59
CA MET A 1 82.78 -41.26 59.37
C MET A 1 81.49 -40.78 58.76
N ARG A 2 80.80 -41.66 58.05
CA ARG A 2 79.52 -42.29 58.39
C ARG A 2 78.44 -41.23 58.56
N HIS A 3 77.30 -41.16 57.85
CA HIS A 3 76.29 -42.09 57.44
C HIS A 3 75.36 -41.25 56.49
N ARG A 4 74.94 -41.69 55.33
CA ARG A 4 73.84 -42.59 54.99
C ARG A 4 72.46 -42.11 55.46
N TRP A 5 71.56 -42.20 54.50
CA TRP A 5 70.10 -42.34 54.58
C TRP A 5 69.40 -41.01 54.21
N ILE A 6 68.35 -41.00 53.36
CA ILE A 6 67.44 -42.02 52.81
C ILE A 6 66.72 -41.41 51.62
N VAL A 7 66.43 -42.28 50.69
CA VAL A 7 65.51 -42.10 49.57
C VAL A 7 64.10 -41.78 50.07
N GLY A 8 63.55 -40.71 49.60
CA GLY A 8 62.12 -40.42 49.74
C GLY A 8 61.53 -40.10 48.37
N ILE A 9 60.99 -41.12 47.77
CA ILE A 9 60.20 -41.00 46.58
C ILE A 9 58.90 -40.31 46.98
N VAL A 10 58.66 -39.11 46.51
CA VAL A 10 57.33 -38.54 46.48
C VAL A 10 56.93 -38.38 45.05
N ALA A 11 56.19 -39.37 44.62
CA ALA A 11 55.41 -39.29 43.40
C ALA A 11 54.19 -38.39 43.66
N VAL A 12 54.35 -37.07 43.37
CA VAL A 12 53.18 -36.19 43.36
C VAL A 12 52.63 -36.19 41.94
N GLY A 13 51.44 -36.76 41.86
CA GLY A 13 50.69 -36.87 40.63
C GLY A 13 50.46 -35.53 40.00
N ILE A 14 50.84 -35.38 38.74
CA ILE A 14 50.42 -34.33 37.86
C ILE A 14 48.92 -34.60 37.57
N ILE A 15 48.03 -34.05 38.38
CA ILE A 15 46.63 -33.93 38.02
C ILE A 15 46.58 -32.83 36.94
N GLY A 16 46.51 -33.28 35.72
CA GLY A 16 46.30 -32.43 34.58
C GLY A 16 45.01 -31.67 34.74
N LEU A 17 45.10 -30.39 35.03
CA LEU A 17 44.07 -29.40 34.84
C LEU A 17 43.88 -29.24 33.30
N LEU A 18 43.19 -30.20 32.71
CA LEU A 18 42.52 -30.00 31.46
C LEU A 18 41.35 -29.04 31.72
N GLY A 19 41.71 -27.78 32.01
CA GLY A 19 40.79 -26.66 31.88
C GLY A 19 40.33 -26.62 30.43
N GLY A 20 39.23 -27.31 30.15
CA GLY A 20 38.58 -27.15 28.87
C GLY A 20 38.27 -25.68 28.68
N TYR A 21 39.07 -25.00 27.87
CA TYR A 21 38.68 -23.75 27.29
C TYR A 21 37.46 -24.08 26.41
N VAL A 22 36.27 -24.03 27.02
CA VAL A 22 35.03 -23.86 26.26
C VAL A 22 35.19 -22.47 25.61
N THR A 23 35.81 -22.45 24.44
CA THR A 23 35.71 -21.31 23.56
C THR A 23 34.21 -21.25 23.23
N ARG A 24 33.49 -20.43 23.98
CA ARG A 24 32.18 -19.97 23.63
C ARG A 24 32.41 -19.22 22.31
N THR A 25 32.29 -19.93 21.20
CA THR A 25 32.07 -19.33 19.92
C THR A 25 30.74 -18.61 20.11
N GLU A 26 30.79 -17.33 20.47
CA GLU A 26 29.70 -16.43 20.18
C GLU A 26 29.59 -16.50 18.66
N ALA A 27 28.72 -17.41 18.19
CA ALA A 27 28.19 -17.30 16.88
C ALA A 27 27.60 -15.89 16.88
N ASP A 28 28.28 -14.99 16.16
CA ASP A 28 27.75 -13.69 15.84
C ASP A 28 26.43 -13.96 15.14
N ALA A 29 25.38 -14.04 15.94
CA ALA A 29 24.04 -14.23 15.46
C ALA A 29 23.77 -12.93 14.72
N ALA A 30 24.06 -12.95 13.41
CA ALA A 30 23.78 -11.84 12.52
C ALA A 30 22.38 -11.36 12.91
N ALA A 31 22.33 -10.18 13.51
CA ALA A 31 21.11 -9.67 14.14
C ALA A 31 19.99 -9.79 13.11
N THR A 32 19.03 -10.66 13.39
CA THR A 32 17.91 -10.93 12.50
C THR A 32 17.16 -9.62 12.24
N ARG A 33 17.36 -9.06 11.06
CA ARG A 33 16.74 -7.78 10.69
C ARG A 33 15.30 -8.03 10.26
N ILE A 34 14.37 -7.52 11.05
CA ILE A 34 12.95 -7.48 10.71
C ILE A 34 12.57 -6.02 10.51
N GLY A 35 11.86 -5.73 9.43
CA GLY A 35 11.34 -4.40 9.15
C GLY A 35 9.83 -4.40 9.00
N TYR A 36 9.24 -3.21 9.03
CA TYR A 36 7.85 -3.01 8.64
C TYR A 36 7.71 -1.81 7.70
N VAL A 37 6.69 -1.86 6.85
CA VAL A 37 6.37 -0.81 5.89
C VAL A 37 4.89 -0.43 6.01
N ASP A 38 4.58 0.86 6.05
CA ASP A 38 3.22 1.39 5.94
C ASP A 38 2.93 1.69 4.46
N VAL A 39 2.34 0.72 3.78
CA VAL A 39 2.00 0.84 2.35
C VAL A 39 1.06 1.99 2.08
N GLN A 40 0.13 2.28 2.98
CA GLN A 40 -0.77 3.42 2.84
C GLN A 40 0.00 4.75 2.85
N ARG A 41 1.00 4.87 3.72
CA ARG A 41 1.89 6.05 3.76
C ARG A 41 2.70 6.18 2.47
N VAL A 42 3.17 5.06 1.89
CA VAL A 42 3.84 5.05 0.58
C VAL A 42 2.91 5.55 -0.52
N ILE A 43 1.68 5.02 -0.61
CA ILE A 43 0.69 5.43 -1.62
C ILE A 43 0.36 6.93 -1.51
N VAL A 44 0.25 7.44 -0.28
CA VAL A 44 -0.12 8.85 -0.07
C VAL A 44 1.02 9.81 -0.38
N ARG A 45 2.28 9.42 -0.13
CA ARG A 45 3.45 10.33 -0.15
C ARG A 45 4.37 10.17 -1.35
N SER A 46 4.36 9.03 -2.04
CA SER A 46 5.19 8.83 -3.23
C SER A 46 4.72 9.67 -4.41
N VAL A 47 5.65 10.05 -5.27
CA VAL A 47 5.37 10.79 -6.52
C VAL A 47 4.32 10.07 -7.36
N ALA A 48 4.45 8.75 -7.50
CA ALA A 48 3.50 7.93 -8.26
C ALA A 48 2.10 7.91 -7.63
N GLY A 49 2.01 7.82 -6.30
CA GLY A 49 0.73 7.83 -5.58
C GLY A 49 0.03 9.18 -5.66
N VAL A 50 0.79 10.28 -5.54
CA VAL A 50 0.27 11.64 -5.73
C VAL A 50 -0.25 11.81 -7.15
N ALA A 51 0.54 11.44 -8.17
CA ALA A 51 0.14 11.54 -9.58
C ALA A 51 -1.11 10.70 -9.89
N ALA A 52 -1.21 9.48 -9.35
CA ALA A 52 -2.40 8.64 -9.52
C ALA A 52 -3.65 9.27 -8.91
N ARG A 53 -3.54 9.86 -7.72
CA ARG A 53 -4.65 10.58 -7.07
C ARG A 53 -5.09 11.80 -7.88
N GLU A 54 -4.14 12.60 -8.35
CA GLU A 54 -4.46 13.77 -9.18
C GLU A 54 -5.14 13.37 -10.49
N GLN A 55 -4.71 12.26 -11.09
CA GLN A 55 -5.35 11.73 -12.28
C GLN A 55 -6.80 11.29 -12.01
N LEU A 56 -7.02 10.54 -10.93
CA LEU A 56 -8.37 10.12 -10.52
C LEU A 56 -9.28 11.30 -10.22
N GLU A 57 -8.75 12.36 -9.59
CA GLU A 57 -9.54 13.56 -9.30
C GLU A 57 -9.92 14.30 -10.59
N ARG A 58 -9.00 14.41 -11.58
CA ARG A 58 -9.32 14.98 -12.90
C ARG A 58 -10.41 14.18 -13.60
N GLU A 59 -10.32 12.85 -13.57
CA GLU A 59 -11.33 11.98 -14.18
C GLU A 59 -12.69 12.10 -13.48
N LYS A 60 -12.70 12.14 -12.15
CA LYS A 60 -13.91 12.36 -11.35
C LYS A 60 -14.60 13.68 -11.71
N VAL A 61 -13.83 14.77 -11.82
CA VAL A 61 -14.37 16.09 -12.21
C VAL A 61 -14.96 16.03 -13.63
N ALA A 62 -14.29 15.36 -14.58
CA ALA A 62 -14.82 15.19 -15.92
C ALA A 62 -16.13 14.38 -15.93
N MET A 63 -16.18 13.26 -15.21
CA MET A 63 -17.36 12.41 -15.06
C MET A 63 -18.52 13.18 -14.40
N GLN A 64 -18.24 13.94 -13.34
CA GLN A 64 -19.24 14.76 -12.67
C GLN A 64 -19.86 15.80 -13.62
N LYS A 65 -19.03 16.43 -14.46
CA LYS A 65 -19.50 17.39 -15.45
C LYS A 65 -20.49 16.77 -16.44
N ASP A 66 -20.27 15.53 -16.84
CA ASP A 66 -21.19 14.81 -17.74
C ASP A 66 -22.54 14.55 -17.07
N VAL A 67 -22.53 14.14 -15.78
CA VAL A 67 -23.75 13.97 -14.98
C VAL A 67 -24.48 15.32 -14.84
N ASP A 68 -23.76 16.40 -14.51
CA ASP A 68 -24.36 17.72 -14.33
C ASP A 68 -24.98 18.25 -15.64
N ASN A 69 -24.33 18.05 -16.78
CA ASN A 69 -24.88 18.42 -18.09
C ASN A 69 -26.22 17.68 -18.37
N ARG A 70 -26.25 16.37 -18.12
CA ARG A 70 -27.46 15.57 -18.28
C ARG A 70 -28.56 15.97 -17.30
N LYS A 71 -28.18 16.32 -16.08
CA LYS A 71 -29.13 16.84 -15.08
C LYS A 71 -29.78 18.13 -15.55
N VAL A 72 -28.99 19.09 -16.07
CA VAL A 72 -29.52 20.34 -16.64
C VAL A 72 -30.51 20.07 -17.76
N GLU A 73 -30.24 19.08 -18.64
CA GLU A 73 -31.21 18.68 -19.71
C GLU A 73 -32.53 18.17 -19.12
N VAL A 74 -32.46 17.33 -18.09
CA VAL A 74 -33.65 16.80 -17.39
C VAL A 74 -34.43 17.91 -16.71
N ASP A 75 -33.73 18.82 -16.00
CA ASP A 75 -34.39 19.93 -15.31
C ASP A 75 -35.07 20.90 -16.30
N LYS A 76 -34.45 21.21 -17.42
CA LYS A 76 -35.07 22.00 -18.50
C LYS A 76 -36.33 21.35 -19.03
N LEU A 77 -36.33 20.04 -19.28
CA LEU A 77 -37.48 19.33 -19.77
C LEU A 77 -38.60 19.30 -18.74
N ARG A 78 -38.27 19.20 -17.46
CA ARG A 78 -39.25 19.29 -16.35
C ARG A 78 -39.87 20.67 -16.26
N ASP A 79 -39.08 21.73 -16.33
CA ASP A 79 -39.54 23.12 -16.33
C ASP A 79 -40.43 23.44 -17.54
N GLU A 80 -40.08 22.92 -18.73
CA GLU A 80 -40.92 23.07 -19.90
C GLU A 80 -42.28 22.40 -19.72
N MET A 81 -42.33 21.23 -19.16
CA MET A 81 -43.56 20.51 -18.89
C MET A 81 -44.42 21.25 -17.84
N GLU A 82 -43.83 21.77 -16.81
CA GLU A 82 -44.52 22.54 -15.79
C GLU A 82 -45.14 23.82 -16.37
N LYS A 83 -44.40 24.57 -17.18
CA LYS A 83 -44.85 25.86 -17.77
C LYS A 83 -45.81 25.69 -18.92
N LYS A 84 -45.62 24.68 -19.74
CA LYS A 84 -46.37 24.51 -21.01
C LYS A 84 -47.32 23.30 -21.02
N GLY A 85 -47.27 22.45 -19.98
CA GLY A 85 -48.03 21.19 -19.97
C GLY A 85 -49.54 21.37 -20.06
N LEU A 86 -50.06 22.52 -19.58
CA LEU A 86 -51.50 22.83 -19.64
C LEU A 86 -52.00 23.23 -21.04
N ILE A 87 -51.09 23.69 -21.91
CA ILE A 87 -51.47 24.15 -23.28
C ILE A 87 -51.08 23.11 -24.36
N LEU A 88 -50.44 22.00 -23.97
CA LEU A 88 -50.14 20.89 -24.87
C LEU A 88 -51.37 20.00 -25.11
N SER A 89 -51.46 19.41 -26.31
CA SER A 89 -52.40 18.31 -26.52
C SER A 89 -52.09 17.12 -25.59
N ALA A 90 -53.09 16.30 -25.34
CA ALA A 90 -52.91 15.11 -24.48
C ALA A 90 -51.82 14.17 -25.00
N GLU A 91 -51.72 14.04 -26.31
CA GLU A 91 -50.70 13.21 -26.97
C GLU A 91 -49.29 13.79 -26.83
N ALA A 92 -49.11 15.10 -27.11
CA ALA A 92 -47.82 15.79 -26.95
C ALA A 92 -47.35 15.81 -25.48
N ARG A 93 -48.27 15.93 -24.52
CA ARG A 93 -47.95 15.84 -23.11
C ARG A 93 -47.46 14.45 -22.75
N ARG A 94 -48.15 13.40 -23.19
CA ARG A 94 -47.76 12.00 -22.95
C ARG A 94 -46.39 11.70 -23.49
N GLU A 95 -46.09 12.12 -24.73
CA GLU A 95 -44.77 11.92 -25.36
C GLU A 95 -43.63 12.59 -24.55
N LYS A 96 -43.88 13.83 -24.09
CA LYS A 96 -42.90 14.55 -23.23
C LYS A 96 -42.72 13.88 -21.87
N GLU A 97 -43.81 13.38 -21.25
CA GLU A 97 -43.75 12.63 -19.99
C GLU A 97 -42.91 11.35 -20.15
N GLU A 98 -43.14 10.58 -21.21
CA GLU A 98 -42.36 9.38 -21.53
C GLU A 98 -40.88 9.71 -21.79
N THR A 99 -40.61 10.83 -22.44
CA THR A 99 -39.24 11.30 -22.70
C THR A 99 -38.55 11.73 -21.42
N LEU A 100 -39.23 12.49 -20.58
CA LEU A 100 -38.70 12.88 -19.27
C LEU A 100 -38.36 11.64 -18.41
N GLN A 101 -39.27 10.68 -18.33
CA GLN A 101 -39.03 9.44 -17.59
C GLN A 101 -37.82 8.67 -18.12
N ARG A 102 -37.65 8.59 -19.46
CA ARG A 102 -36.44 7.98 -20.03
C ARG A 102 -35.18 8.73 -19.62
N ARG A 103 -35.15 10.07 -19.78
CA ARG A 103 -33.99 10.90 -19.42
C ARG A 103 -33.62 10.80 -17.94
N VAL A 104 -34.61 10.74 -17.05
CA VAL A 104 -34.37 10.53 -15.62
C VAL A 104 -33.73 9.16 -15.37
N ARG A 105 -34.23 8.10 -15.99
CA ARG A 105 -33.61 6.77 -15.87
C ARG A 105 -32.20 6.73 -16.42
N ASP A 106 -31.98 7.36 -17.57
CA ASP A 106 -30.67 7.39 -18.24
C ASP A 106 -29.65 8.19 -17.38
N LEU A 107 -30.07 9.31 -16.78
CA LEU A 107 -29.25 10.09 -15.85
C LEU A 107 -28.85 9.27 -14.62
N ARG A 108 -29.81 8.58 -14.02
CA ARG A 108 -29.53 7.73 -12.86
C ARG A 108 -28.53 6.62 -13.23
N ARG A 109 -28.77 5.95 -14.35
CA ARG A 109 -27.86 4.89 -14.83
C ARG A 109 -26.47 5.43 -15.09
N LEU A 110 -26.35 6.59 -15.75
CA LEU A 110 -25.07 7.23 -16.00
C LEU A 110 -24.31 7.49 -14.68
N ALA A 111 -24.97 8.06 -13.67
CA ALA A 111 -24.34 8.32 -12.37
C ALA A 111 -23.85 7.02 -11.70
N GLU A 112 -24.69 5.97 -11.72
CA GLU A 112 -24.31 4.67 -11.14
C GLU A 112 -23.14 4.01 -11.91
N ASP A 113 -23.12 4.11 -13.23
CA ASP A 113 -22.06 3.53 -14.08
C ASP A 113 -20.74 4.28 -13.89
N LEU A 114 -20.77 5.62 -13.79
CA LEU A 114 -19.58 6.44 -13.56
C LEU A 114 -18.99 6.22 -12.16
N GLU A 115 -19.84 6.04 -11.14
CA GLU A 115 -19.37 5.70 -9.79
C GLU A 115 -18.61 4.35 -9.77
N LYS A 116 -19.17 3.33 -10.44
CA LYS A 116 -18.52 2.02 -10.58
C LYS A 116 -17.22 2.10 -11.37
N GLU A 117 -17.20 2.90 -12.43
CA GLU A 117 -15.99 3.10 -13.25
C GLU A 117 -14.89 3.77 -12.43
N LEU A 118 -15.21 4.81 -11.66
CA LEU A 118 -14.26 5.48 -10.76
C LEU A 118 -13.69 4.53 -9.73
N GLN A 119 -14.55 3.76 -9.05
CA GLN A 119 -14.13 2.74 -8.08
C GLN A 119 -13.19 1.70 -8.71
N LYS A 120 -13.50 1.25 -9.94
CA LYS A 120 -12.63 0.32 -10.67
C LYS A 120 -11.27 0.92 -10.97
N LYS A 121 -11.21 2.18 -11.39
CA LYS A 121 -9.95 2.91 -11.66
C LYS A 121 -9.12 3.09 -10.40
N GLU A 122 -9.74 3.43 -9.27
CA GLU A 122 -9.07 3.51 -7.96
C GLU A 122 -8.43 2.18 -7.55
N GLN A 123 -9.18 1.08 -7.70
CA GLN A 123 -8.67 -0.27 -7.41
C GLN A 123 -7.50 -0.63 -8.32
N GLN A 124 -7.61 -0.36 -9.63
CA GLN A 124 -6.54 -0.63 -10.60
C GLN A 124 -5.28 0.18 -10.30
N ALA A 125 -5.43 1.47 -10.00
CA ALA A 125 -4.29 2.33 -9.63
C ALA A 125 -3.59 1.82 -8.36
N THR A 126 -4.37 1.49 -7.32
CA THR A 126 -3.85 0.92 -6.07
C THR A 126 -3.13 -0.40 -6.31
N GLN A 127 -3.75 -1.32 -7.06
CA GLN A 127 -3.17 -2.63 -7.35
C GLN A 127 -1.86 -2.52 -8.12
N LYS A 128 -1.78 -1.61 -9.09
CA LYS A 128 -0.55 -1.33 -9.85
C LYS A 128 0.57 -0.85 -8.92
N ILE A 129 0.28 0.11 -8.04
CA ILE A 129 1.25 0.62 -7.06
C ILE A 129 1.72 -0.51 -6.14
N LEU A 130 0.80 -1.35 -5.63
CA LEU A 130 1.15 -2.48 -4.76
C LEU A 130 2.08 -3.48 -5.45
N GLN A 131 1.82 -3.83 -6.71
CA GLN A 131 2.69 -4.72 -7.48
C GLN A 131 4.10 -4.15 -7.65
N GLU A 132 4.20 -2.86 -7.98
CA GLU A 132 5.48 -2.17 -8.14
C GLU A 132 6.25 -2.10 -6.80
N LEU A 133 5.55 -1.79 -5.70
CA LEU A 133 6.15 -1.75 -4.36
C LEU A 133 6.67 -3.11 -3.91
N THR A 134 5.94 -4.19 -4.20
CA THR A 134 6.38 -5.55 -3.85
C THR A 134 7.75 -5.83 -4.44
N GLY A 135 7.98 -5.53 -5.72
CA GLY A 135 9.28 -5.73 -6.37
C GLY A 135 10.41 -4.90 -5.74
N ILE A 136 10.11 -3.67 -5.35
CA ILE A 136 11.08 -2.77 -4.69
C ILE A 136 11.44 -3.27 -3.29
N ILE A 137 10.42 -3.67 -2.51
CA ILE A 137 10.60 -4.17 -1.14
C ILE A 137 11.39 -5.48 -1.16
N GLU A 138 11.10 -6.40 -2.08
CA GLU A 138 11.87 -7.63 -2.24
C GLU A 138 13.34 -7.37 -2.58
N LYS A 139 13.60 -6.47 -3.51
CA LYS A 139 14.97 -6.09 -3.89
C LYS A 139 15.70 -5.48 -2.70
N MET A 140 15.11 -4.49 -2.04
CA MET A 140 15.66 -3.84 -0.86
C MET A 140 15.91 -4.84 0.27
N GLY A 141 14.96 -5.75 0.53
CA GLY A 141 15.06 -6.76 1.56
C GLY A 141 16.27 -7.68 1.36
N LYS A 142 16.47 -8.16 0.13
CA LYS A 142 17.62 -8.99 -0.25
C LYS A 142 18.93 -8.22 -0.13
N GLU A 143 19.01 -7.01 -0.67
CA GLU A 143 20.23 -6.19 -0.68
C GLU A 143 20.67 -5.77 0.74
N ARG A 144 19.74 -5.60 1.67
CA ARG A 144 20.01 -5.14 3.04
C ARG A 144 19.96 -6.23 4.10
N GLY A 145 19.77 -7.48 3.70
CA GLY A 145 19.78 -8.62 4.61
C GLY A 145 18.60 -8.65 5.59
N PHE A 146 17.43 -8.16 5.17
CA PHE A 146 16.21 -8.37 5.96
C PHE A 146 15.76 -9.82 5.86
N LEU A 147 15.47 -10.43 7.02
CA LEU A 147 14.81 -11.72 7.08
C LEU A 147 13.34 -11.61 6.68
N LEU A 148 12.69 -10.53 7.11
CA LEU A 148 11.27 -10.30 6.89
C LEU A 148 10.97 -8.80 6.88
N ILE A 149 10.10 -8.37 5.98
CA ILE A 149 9.46 -7.04 6.00
C ILE A 149 7.95 -7.26 5.99
N VAL A 150 7.26 -6.73 7.01
CA VAL A 150 5.82 -6.91 7.23
C VAL A 150 5.08 -5.63 6.88
N GLU A 151 3.94 -5.74 6.22
CA GLU A 151 3.06 -4.59 6.06
C GLU A 151 2.43 -4.23 7.41
N ARG A 152 2.50 -2.95 7.78
CA ARG A 152 2.15 -2.48 9.12
C ARG A 152 0.69 -2.77 9.50
N ARG A 153 -0.25 -2.49 8.61
CA ARG A 153 -1.70 -2.57 8.90
C ARG A 153 -2.25 -3.97 8.70
N SER A 154 -2.05 -4.54 7.52
CA SER A 154 -2.54 -5.87 7.17
C SER A 154 -1.73 -6.98 7.83
N GLY A 155 -0.46 -6.73 8.14
CA GLY A 155 0.42 -7.65 8.86
C GLY A 155 0.22 -7.66 10.38
N GLY A 156 -0.71 -6.86 10.92
CA GLY A 156 -1.05 -6.86 12.35
C GLY A 156 0.05 -6.32 13.27
N VAL A 157 0.92 -5.44 12.78
CA VAL A 157 1.98 -4.82 13.59
C VAL A 157 1.37 -3.81 14.55
N ILE A 158 1.25 -4.19 15.83
CA ILE A 158 0.73 -3.33 16.90
C ILE A 158 1.81 -2.37 17.40
N TYR A 159 3.03 -2.88 17.54
CA TYR A 159 4.21 -2.12 17.95
C TYR A 159 5.39 -2.48 17.06
N GLY A 160 6.18 -1.50 16.68
CA GLY A 160 7.45 -1.65 15.98
C GLY A 160 8.36 -0.50 16.37
N ASP A 161 9.64 -0.81 16.62
CA ASP A 161 10.65 0.22 16.84
C ASP A 161 10.74 1.13 15.61
N PRO A 162 10.86 2.45 15.75
CA PRO A 162 11.05 3.37 14.64
C PRO A 162 12.23 3.02 13.71
N GLU A 163 13.28 2.41 14.24
CA GLU A 163 14.44 1.95 13.45
C GLU A 163 14.09 0.78 12.50
N ALA A 164 13.02 0.03 12.80
CA ALA A 164 12.51 -1.02 11.95
C ALA A 164 11.55 -0.51 10.86
N ASP A 165 11.15 0.79 10.89
CA ASP A 165 10.28 1.40 9.89
C ASP A 165 11.05 1.72 8.61
N VAL A 166 10.85 0.92 7.58
CA VAL A 166 11.50 1.12 6.27
C VAL A 166 10.65 1.94 5.28
N THR A 167 9.54 2.52 5.73
CA THR A 167 8.56 3.18 4.84
C THR A 167 9.17 4.32 4.06
N ASP A 168 9.88 5.24 4.70
CA ASP A 168 10.46 6.42 4.03
C ASP A 168 11.56 6.02 3.04
N GLU A 169 12.27 4.93 3.33
CA GLU A 169 13.23 4.37 2.41
C GLU A 169 12.56 3.73 1.18
N VAL A 170 11.49 2.99 1.38
CA VAL A 170 10.68 2.42 0.29
C VAL A 170 10.13 3.55 -0.60
N ILE A 171 9.62 4.65 -0.03
CA ILE A 171 9.18 5.83 -0.79
C ILE A 171 10.31 6.35 -1.67
N LYS A 172 11.48 6.57 -1.08
CA LYS A 172 12.65 7.09 -1.81
C LYS A 172 13.06 6.18 -2.98
N LEU A 173 13.13 4.88 -2.75
CA LEU A 173 13.48 3.90 -3.79
C LEU A 173 12.43 3.85 -4.89
N TYR A 174 11.16 3.91 -4.53
CA TYR A 174 10.05 3.91 -5.47
C TYR A 174 10.08 5.15 -6.37
N ASP A 175 10.28 6.33 -5.80
CA ASP A 175 10.37 7.58 -6.55
C ASP A 175 11.59 7.59 -7.49
N GLN A 176 12.73 7.04 -7.04
CA GLN A 176 13.91 6.88 -7.89
C GLN A 176 13.68 5.91 -9.06
N GLU A 177 12.98 4.80 -8.81
CA GLU A 177 12.62 3.83 -9.86
C GLU A 177 11.68 4.46 -10.90
N LYS A 178 10.71 5.25 -10.45
CA LYS A 178 9.79 5.97 -11.34
C LYS A 178 10.48 7.05 -12.16
N ALA A 179 11.44 7.76 -11.59
CA ALA A 179 12.22 8.76 -12.32
C ALA A 179 13.10 8.17 -13.44
N LYS A 180 13.45 6.88 -13.37
CA LYS A 180 14.26 6.19 -14.38
C LYS A 180 13.43 5.64 -15.56
N LYS A 181 12.12 5.51 -15.38
CA LYS A 181 11.20 5.02 -16.43
C LYS A 181 10.45 6.23 -17.00
N PRO A 182 10.80 6.70 -18.21
CA PRO A 182 10.09 7.81 -18.86
C PRO A 182 8.64 7.45 -19.21
#